data_867c9ccd4652cb628167fa2614dc1be0
#
_entry.id   867c9ccd4652cb628167fa2614dc1be0
#
_cell.length_a   1.000
_cell.length_b   1.000
_cell.length_c   1.000
_cell.angle_alpha   90.00
_cell.angle_beta   90.00
_cell.angle_gamma   90.00
#
_symmetry.space_group_name_H-M   'P 1'
#
loop_
_entity.id
_entity.type
_entity.pdbx_description
1 polymer ?
#
loop_
_entity_poly.entity_id
_entity_poly.type
_entity_poly.pdbx_seq_one_letter_code
_entity_poly.pdbx_strand_id
1 'polypeptide(L)'
;MSLTLRTDFGCTEAIIDDDCGLKRFYEVANILLDDLKIRFSNKQDDFDTLTWNFTYKGHVLTLYYNIYTGISIYPHKVKEAPRKDNDAVIEVAKYLETKLLVNKARRFIAQ
;
A
#
# COMPACT_ATOMS: atom_id res chain seq x y z
N MET A 1 -4.82 13.10 1.57
CA MET A 1 -4.75 11.64 1.68
C MET A 1 -5.30 11.20 3.02
N SER A 2 -6.14 10.21 3.03
CA SER A 2 -6.67 9.63 4.26
C SER A 2 -6.66 8.11 4.15
N LEU A 3 -6.18 7.46 5.20
CA LEU A 3 -6.16 6.01 5.28
C LEU A 3 -7.55 5.49 5.61
N THR A 4 -8.04 4.55 4.83
CA THR A 4 -9.30 3.85 5.09
C THR A 4 -9.02 2.35 5.18
N LEU A 5 -9.49 1.72 6.25
CA LEU A 5 -9.38 0.28 6.43
C LEU A 5 -10.74 -0.37 6.22
N ARG A 6 -10.78 -1.39 5.37
CA ARG A 6 -11.98 -2.19 5.09
C ARG A 6 -11.69 -3.64 5.35
N THR A 7 -12.62 -4.35 5.99
CA THR A 7 -12.51 -5.78 6.16
C THR A 7 -13.71 -6.45 5.50
N ASP A 8 -13.44 -7.37 4.58
CA ASP A 8 -14.45 -8.07 3.81
C ASP A 8 -13.95 -9.49 3.55
N PHE A 9 -14.83 -10.49 3.76
CA PHE A 9 -14.50 -11.91 3.60
C PHE A 9 -13.24 -12.32 4.40
N GLY A 10 -13.04 -11.72 5.58
CA GLY A 10 -11.89 -12.02 6.42
C GLY A 10 -10.57 -11.42 5.92
N CYS A 11 -10.62 -10.53 4.94
CA CYS A 11 -9.44 -9.89 4.37
C CYS A 11 -9.49 -8.38 4.63
N THR A 12 -8.44 -7.83 5.21
CA THR A 12 -8.33 -6.38 5.47
C THR A 12 -7.65 -5.70 4.30
N GLU A 13 -8.34 -4.74 3.70
CA GLU A 13 -7.80 -3.88 2.66
C GLU A 13 -7.55 -2.50 3.23
N ALA A 14 -6.34 -1.98 3.04
CA ALA A 14 -6.00 -0.61 3.42
C ALA A 14 -5.98 0.26 2.16
N ILE A 15 -6.90 1.22 2.08
CA ILE A 15 -6.93 2.19 0.99
C ILE A 15 -6.04 3.35 1.40
N ILE A 16 -4.88 3.46 0.73
CA ILE A 16 -3.85 4.44 1.07
C ILE A 16 -4.19 5.81 0.50
N ASP A 17 -4.65 5.84 -0.74
CA ASP A 17 -5.02 7.08 -1.42
C ASP A 17 -6.03 6.73 -2.51
N ASP A 18 -7.24 7.24 -2.41
CA ASP A 18 -8.32 6.94 -3.34
C ASP A 18 -8.44 7.93 -4.49
N ASP A 19 -7.58 8.95 -4.52
CA ASP A 19 -7.59 9.98 -5.56
C ASP A 19 -6.17 10.43 -5.85
N CYS A 20 -5.44 9.63 -6.64
CA CYS A 20 -4.05 9.90 -6.94
C CYS A 20 -3.66 9.34 -8.30
N GLY A 21 -2.55 9.85 -8.81
CA GLY A 21 -1.95 9.37 -10.04
C GLY A 21 -0.81 8.40 -9.81
N LEU A 22 -0.19 8.00 -10.93
CA LEU A 22 0.89 7.02 -10.95
C LEU A 22 2.11 7.47 -10.13
N LYS A 23 2.37 8.76 -10.09
CA LYS A 23 3.49 9.31 -9.32
C LYS A 23 3.40 8.94 -7.85
N ARG A 24 2.18 9.00 -7.27
CA ARG A 24 1.96 8.62 -5.87
C ARG A 24 2.25 7.13 -5.66
N PHE A 25 1.88 6.29 -6.63
CA PHE A 25 2.16 4.86 -6.53
C PHE A 25 3.66 4.60 -6.41
N TYR A 26 4.47 5.21 -7.27
CA TYR A 26 5.92 5.03 -7.21
C TYR A 26 6.52 5.62 -5.93
N GLU A 27 5.96 6.70 -5.42
CA GLU A 27 6.38 7.26 -4.13
C GLU A 27 6.14 6.25 -3.00
N VAL A 28 4.97 5.62 -2.97
CA VAL A 28 4.66 4.58 -1.99
C VAL A 28 5.59 3.38 -2.15
N ALA A 29 5.81 2.92 -3.37
CA ALA A 29 6.70 1.80 -3.64
C ALA A 29 8.12 2.08 -3.16
N ASN A 30 8.62 3.29 -3.38
CA ASN A 30 9.96 3.68 -2.94
C ASN A 30 10.08 3.72 -1.41
N ILE A 31 9.05 4.18 -0.72
CA ILE A 31 9.02 4.16 0.75
C ILE A 31 9.12 2.72 1.26
N LEU A 32 8.36 1.81 0.66
CA LEU A 32 8.40 0.40 1.05
C LEU A 32 9.79 -0.20 0.84
N LEU A 33 10.41 0.09 -0.30
CA LEU A 33 11.76 -0.40 -0.61
C LEU A 33 12.81 0.18 0.34
N ASP A 34 12.80 1.50 0.53
CA ASP A 34 13.86 2.21 1.24
C ASP A 34 13.72 2.11 2.76
N ASP A 35 12.51 2.29 3.27
CA ASP A 35 12.27 2.37 4.71
C ASP A 35 12.00 1.00 5.32
N LEU A 36 11.16 0.19 4.69
CA LEU A 36 10.79 -1.13 5.21
C LEU A 36 11.64 -2.26 4.62
N LYS A 37 12.53 -1.94 3.69
CA LYS A 37 13.47 -2.90 3.10
C LYS A 37 12.79 -4.12 2.49
N ILE A 38 11.60 -3.94 1.95
CA ILE A 38 10.89 -5.02 1.27
C ILE A 38 11.42 -5.19 -0.17
N ARG A 39 11.05 -6.29 -0.81
CA ARG A 39 11.33 -6.54 -2.22
C ARG A 39 10.03 -6.95 -2.90
N PHE A 40 9.79 -6.39 -4.08
CA PHE A 40 8.67 -6.80 -4.89
C PHE A 40 9.01 -8.10 -5.63
N SER A 41 8.12 -9.09 -5.54
CA SER A 41 8.36 -10.41 -6.12
C SER A 41 7.66 -10.62 -7.46
N ASN A 42 6.45 -10.14 -7.60
CA ASN A 42 5.68 -10.24 -8.84
C ASN A 42 5.13 -8.87 -9.17
N LYS A 43 5.54 -8.31 -10.31
CA LYS A 43 5.06 -7.03 -10.78
C LYS A 43 4.22 -7.27 -12.02
N GLN A 44 2.93 -7.05 -11.94
CA GLN A 44 2.03 -7.16 -13.07
C GLN A 44 1.50 -5.79 -13.41
N ASP A 45 1.92 -5.28 -14.56
CA ASP A 45 1.55 -3.94 -15.02
C ASP A 45 0.59 -4.09 -16.19
N ASP A 46 -0.66 -3.72 -15.96
CA ASP A 46 -1.68 -3.71 -16.99
C ASP A 46 -1.97 -2.27 -17.42
N PHE A 47 -2.86 -2.10 -18.39
CA PHE A 47 -3.13 -0.80 -18.98
C PHE A 47 -3.57 0.24 -17.93
N ASP A 48 -4.45 -0.14 -17.01
CA ASP A 48 -5.02 0.78 -16.03
C ASP A 48 -4.80 0.34 -14.59
N THR A 49 -4.02 -0.73 -14.36
CA THR A 49 -3.76 -1.25 -13.02
C THR A 49 -2.31 -1.70 -12.88
N LEU A 50 -1.79 -1.60 -11.65
CA LEU A 50 -0.51 -2.17 -11.27
C LEU A 50 -0.75 -3.08 -10.06
N THR A 51 -0.24 -4.31 -10.13
CA THR A 51 -0.40 -5.31 -9.06
C THR A 51 0.98 -5.84 -8.70
N TRP A 52 1.55 -5.35 -7.60
CA TRP A 52 2.91 -5.69 -7.18
C TRP A 52 2.88 -6.40 -5.83
N ASN A 53 3.31 -7.67 -5.81
CA ASN A 53 3.38 -8.44 -4.57
C ASN A 53 4.70 -8.19 -3.87
N PHE A 54 4.66 -8.19 -2.54
CA PHE A 54 5.86 -8.06 -1.72
C PHE A 54 5.70 -8.86 -0.43
N THR A 55 6.82 -9.14 0.23
CA THR A 55 6.82 -9.84 1.52
C THR A 55 7.28 -8.87 2.60
N TYR A 56 6.47 -8.77 3.66
CA TYR A 56 6.77 -7.95 4.83
C TYR A 56 6.71 -8.83 6.07
N LYS A 57 7.84 -8.98 6.75
CA LYS A 57 7.97 -9.83 7.96
C LYS A 57 7.41 -11.24 7.75
N GLY A 58 7.68 -11.82 6.57
CA GLY A 58 7.21 -13.16 6.23
C GLY A 58 5.78 -13.24 5.72
N HIS A 59 5.09 -12.11 5.60
CA HIS A 59 3.70 -12.07 5.10
C HIS A 59 3.67 -11.53 3.67
N VAL A 60 3.01 -12.27 2.77
CA VAL A 60 2.89 -11.84 1.37
C VAL A 60 1.71 -10.90 1.24
N LEU A 61 2.00 -9.68 0.82
CA LEU A 61 1.01 -8.62 0.64
C LEU A 61 1.04 -8.14 -0.81
N THR A 62 -0.01 -7.44 -1.21
CA THR A 62 -0.13 -6.88 -2.55
C THR A 62 -0.30 -5.37 -2.46
N LEU A 63 0.54 -4.65 -3.21
CA LEU A 63 0.40 -3.22 -3.45
C LEU A 63 -0.33 -3.08 -4.79
N TYR A 64 -1.50 -2.47 -4.78
CA TYR A 64 -2.39 -2.37 -5.92
C TYR A 64 -2.67 -0.92 -6.28
N TYR A 65 -2.63 -0.60 -7.56
CA TYR A 65 -3.02 0.70 -8.08
C TYR A 65 -4.02 0.53 -9.21
N ASN A 66 -5.05 1.36 -9.18
CA ASN A 66 -6.06 1.43 -10.23
C ASN A 66 -6.29 2.92 -10.54
N ILE A 67 -6.32 3.29 -11.81
CA ILE A 67 -6.44 4.69 -12.20
C ILE A 67 -7.75 5.33 -11.72
N TYR A 68 -8.75 4.51 -11.41
CA TYR A 68 -10.06 4.99 -10.96
C TYR A 68 -10.23 4.98 -9.44
N THR A 69 -9.54 4.08 -8.74
CA THR A 69 -9.76 3.86 -7.31
C THR A 69 -8.53 4.15 -6.44
N GLY A 70 -7.38 4.43 -7.06
CA GLY A 70 -6.18 4.80 -6.33
C GLY A 70 -5.35 3.62 -5.84
N ILE A 71 -4.70 3.78 -4.69
CA ILE A 71 -3.73 2.84 -4.14
C ILE A 71 -4.31 2.11 -2.95
N SER A 72 -4.17 0.78 -2.93
CA SER A 72 -4.56 -0.04 -1.78
C SER A 72 -3.52 -1.12 -1.51
N ILE A 73 -3.54 -1.65 -0.29
CA ILE A 73 -2.72 -2.78 0.13
C ILE A 73 -3.63 -3.81 0.76
N TYR A 74 -3.46 -5.08 0.39
CA TYR A 74 -4.25 -6.17 0.94
C TYR A 74 -3.39 -7.44 0.97
N PRO A 75 -3.79 -8.46 1.77
CA PRO A 75 -3.07 -9.72 1.77
C PRO A 75 -3.16 -10.39 0.41
N HIS A 76 -2.08 -11.03 -0.02
CA HIS A 76 -2.11 -11.77 -1.29
C HIS A 76 -3.25 -12.80 -1.32
N LYS A 77 -3.54 -13.44 -0.17
CA LYS A 77 -4.71 -14.31 -0.02
C LYS A 77 -5.92 -13.43 0.28
N VAL A 78 -6.79 -13.25 -0.71
CA VAL A 78 -7.88 -12.27 -0.65
C VAL A 78 -9.15 -12.74 0.07
N LYS A 79 -9.22 -14.01 0.47
CA LYS A 79 -10.35 -14.54 1.24
C LYS A 79 -9.80 -15.28 2.45
N GLU A 80 -10.43 -15.04 3.61
CA GLU A 80 -10.05 -15.74 4.85
C GLU A 80 -8.55 -15.65 5.11
N ALA A 81 -8.00 -14.45 4.92
CA ALA A 81 -6.58 -14.23 5.17
C ALA A 81 -6.26 -14.49 6.63
N PRO A 82 -5.08 -15.07 6.93
CA PRO A 82 -4.65 -15.22 8.32
C PRO A 82 -4.66 -13.87 9.03
N ARG A 83 -5.02 -13.86 10.31
CA ARG A 83 -5.08 -12.64 11.11
C ARG A 83 -3.76 -11.87 11.06
N LYS A 84 -2.64 -12.60 11.10
CA LYS A 84 -1.31 -11.98 11.07
C LYS A 84 -1.05 -11.25 9.76
N ASP A 85 -1.59 -11.74 8.64
CA ASP A 85 -1.48 -11.06 7.35
C ASP A 85 -2.29 -9.77 7.37
N ASN A 86 -3.50 -9.78 7.94
CA ASN A 86 -4.31 -8.59 8.09
C ASN A 86 -3.61 -7.56 9.00
N ASP A 87 -3.00 -8.02 10.10
CA ASP A 87 -2.24 -7.15 10.99
C ASP A 87 -1.04 -6.53 10.28
N ALA A 88 -0.37 -7.29 9.41
CA ALA A 88 0.75 -6.78 8.62
C ALA A 88 0.30 -5.67 7.65
N VAL A 89 -0.86 -5.84 7.02
CA VAL A 89 -1.44 -4.79 6.16
C VAL A 89 -1.65 -3.51 6.96
N ILE A 90 -2.22 -3.61 8.15
CA ILE A 90 -2.50 -2.44 9.00
C ILE A 90 -1.18 -1.77 9.41
N GLU A 91 -0.18 -2.55 9.80
CA GLU A 91 1.12 -2.02 10.20
C GLU A 91 1.79 -1.24 9.08
N VAL A 92 1.83 -1.82 7.88
CA VAL A 92 2.41 -1.17 6.70
C VAL A 92 1.63 0.09 6.34
N ALA A 93 0.30 0.02 6.37
CA ALA A 93 -0.56 1.14 6.02
C ALA A 93 -0.38 2.33 6.96
N LYS A 94 -0.29 2.06 8.25
CA LYS A 94 -0.07 3.12 9.24
C LYS A 94 1.28 3.77 9.09
N TYR A 95 2.30 2.99 8.78
CA TYR A 95 3.62 3.53 8.49
C TYR A 95 3.58 4.47 7.28
N LEU A 96 2.94 4.02 6.19
CA LEU A 96 2.81 4.82 4.99
C LEU A 96 2.04 6.11 5.23
N GLU A 97 0.96 6.05 6.00
CA GLU A 97 0.19 7.24 6.34
C GLU A 97 1.06 8.27 7.03
N THR A 98 1.81 7.86 8.04
CA THR A 98 2.70 8.74 8.79
C THR A 98 3.77 9.35 7.88
N LYS A 99 4.39 8.52 7.05
CA LYS A 99 5.47 8.95 6.17
C LYS A 99 4.99 9.94 5.11
N LEU A 100 3.84 9.68 4.52
CA LEU A 100 3.27 10.55 3.51
C LEU A 100 2.82 11.88 4.10
N LEU A 101 2.30 11.89 5.32
CA LEU A 101 1.96 13.12 6.02
C LEU A 101 3.20 13.98 6.30
N VAL A 102 4.28 13.36 6.75
CA VAL A 102 5.55 14.06 7.00
C VAL A 102 6.09 14.66 5.69
N ASN A 103 6.09 13.89 4.61
CA ASN A 103 6.56 14.37 3.32
C ASN A 103 5.72 15.56 2.82
N LYS A 104 4.41 15.48 3.00
CA LYS A 104 3.51 16.57 2.62
C LYS A 104 3.80 17.83 3.44
N ALA A 105 4.01 17.69 4.74
CA ALA A 105 4.34 18.81 5.62
C ALA A 105 5.68 19.44 5.23
N ARG A 106 6.68 18.64 4.91
CA ARG A 106 7.98 19.13 4.44
C ARG A 106 7.86 19.92 3.15
N ARG A 107 7.08 19.44 2.19
CA ARG A 107 6.83 20.17 0.95
C ARG A 107 6.22 21.54 1.23
N PHE A 108 5.27 21.57 2.13
CA PHE A 108 4.57 22.80 2.47
C PHE A 108 5.51 23.81 3.12
N ILE A 109 6.38 23.33 4.02
CA ILE A 109 7.33 24.18 4.74
C ILE A 109 8.46 24.67 3.81
N ALA A 110 8.85 23.85 2.84
CA ALA A 110 9.96 24.15 1.93
C ALA A 110 9.61 25.25 0.91
N GLN A 111 8.37 25.66 0.86
CA GLN A 111 7.96 26.78 0.04
C GLN A 111 8.02 28.08 0.84
#